data_50f715b4d0412019ac83ad814fc424ca
#
_entry.id   50f715b4d0412019ac83ad814fc424ca
#
_cell.length_a   1.000
_cell.length_b   1.000
_cell.length_c   1.000
_cell.angle_alpha   90.00
_cell.angle_beta   90.00
_cell.angle_gamma   90.00
#
_symmetry.space_group_name_H-M   'P 1'
#
loop_
_entity.id
_entity.type
_entity.pdbx_description
1 polymer ?
#
loop_
_entity_poly.entity_id
_entity_poly.type
_entity_poly.pdbx_seq_one_letter_code
_entity_poly.pdbx_strand_id
1 'polypeptide(L)'
;MKIFLTTFLVAITLTGCTAPRAPSQSGVGAAPPDMQAWLNPERPRPDGISQTRWQMLTDAGKTLGFRGGKAQRAWELTQALNARESTLNALYDFRPLISPEGWLPPVVDEAQDVAHITPDQIRTSSKVWSIIRPERFVSNPPGWRNWLLRGLATTATPGSEGLVVPEDSAQRQVWEEALSKGWQEGRENADMTLEANMNQLTRDYRGMMLYSLLWRQGMISRPEVSDQQQTVTGTGQKLVTGDRVRRLKTHAAFELQKSRWRPAINAQKTGVSGESTGPTR
;
A
#
# COMPACT_ATOMS: atom_id res chain seq x y z
N MET A 1 -4.74 -67.24 60.42
CA MET A 1 -5.71 -66.20 60.78
C MET A 1 -5.34 -64.99 59.96
N LYS A 2 -6.13 -64.68 58.97
CA LYS A 2 -5.88 -63.73 57.90
C LYS A 2 -6.28 -62.32 58.36
N ILE A 3 -5.39 -61.32 58.21
CA ILE A 3 -5.73 -59.90 58.36
C ILE A 3 -5.27 -59.23 57.09
N PHE A 4 -6.28 -58.78 56.34
CA PHE A 4 -6.12 -57.92 55.14
C PHE A 4 -5.87 -56.46 55.56
N LEU A 5 -4.80 -55.87 55.11
CA LEU A 5 -4.52 -54.44 55.25
C LEU A 5 -4.70 -53.79 53.86
N THR A 6 -5.80 -53.09 53.69
CA THR A 6 -6.14 -52.32 52.50
C THR A 6 -5.46 -50.96 52.57
N THR A 7 -4.45 -50.74 51.73
CA THR A 7 -3.80 -49.44 51.58
C THR A 7 -4.56 -48.63 50.54
N PHE A 8 -5.13 -47.52 50.99
CA PHE A 8 -5.85 -46.57 50.13
C PHE A 8 -4.83 -45.58 49.51
N LEU A 9 -4.56 -45.74 48.21
CA LEU A 9 -3.70 -44.84 47.46
C LEU A 9 -4.50 -43.66 46.89
N VAL A 10 -4.37 -42.47 47.50
CA VAL A 10 -4.98 -41.22 46.99
C VAL A 10 -4.09 -40.68 45.87
N ALA A 11 -4.55 -40.82 44.64
CA ALA A 11 -3.90 -40.21 43.49
C ALA A 11 -4.40 -38.75 43.37
N ILE A 12 -3.56 -37.77 43.70
CA ILE A 12 -3.78 -36.35 43.43
C ILE A 12 -3.46 -36.08 41.98
N THR A 13 -4.44 -35.98 41.11
CA THR A 13 -4.29 -35.50 39.72
C THR A 13 -4.22 -34.00 39.75
N LEU A 14 -3.02 -33.45 39.57
CA LEU A 14 -2.81 -32.03 39.21
C LEU A 14 -3.23 -31.83 37.75
N THR A 15 -4.46 -31.42 37.55
CA THR A 15 -4.92 -30.88 36.27
C THR A 15 -4.29 -29.51 36.08
N GLY A 16 -3.15 -29.47 35.41
CA GLY A 16 -2.56 -28.25 34.88
C GLY A 16 -3.49 -27.70 33.78
N CYS A 17 -4.18 -26.61 34.04
CA CYS A 17 -4.83 -25.79 33.00
C CYS A 17 -3.74 -25.17 32.14
N THR A 18 -3.39 -25.83 31.05
CA THR A 18 -2.71 -25.16 29.93
C THR A 18 -3.74 -24.32 29.22
N ALA A 19 -3.75 -23.01 29.53
CA ALA A 19 -4.45 -22.05 28.71
C ALA A 19 -3.91 -22.13 27.27
N PRO A 20 -4.78 -22.27 26.25
CA PRO A 20 -4.33 -22.23 24.87
C PRO A 20 -3.74 -20.85 24.62
N ARG A 21 -2.43 -20.83 24.33
CA ARG A 21 -1.73 -19.62 23.91
C ARG A 21 -2.33 -19.22 22.57
N ALA A 22 -3.12 -18.15 22.58
CA ALA A 22 -3.65 -17.55 21.38
C ALA A 22 -2.49 -17.24 20.42
N PRO A 23 -2.58 -17.60 19.14
CA PRO A 23 -1.56 -17.21 18.17
C PRO A 23 -1.47 -15.70 18.19
N SER A 24 -0.29 -15.16 18.37
CA SER A 24 0.02 -13.75 18.25
C SER A 24 -0.31 -13.33 16.81
N GLN A 25 -1.50 -12.76 16.61
CA GLN A 25 -1.88 -12.13 15.35
C GLN A 25 -1.04 -10.86 15.19
N SER A 26 0.02 -11.00 14.43
CA SER A 26 0.83 -9.87 14.01
C SER A 26 0.00 -8.96 13.10
N GLY A 27 -0.45 -7.85 13.64
CA GLY A 27 -0.45 -6.58 12.92
C GLY A 27 -1.67 -6.15 12.15
N VAL A 28 -2.82 -6.83 12.22
CA VAL A 28 -4.07 -6.25 11.72
C VAL A 28 -5.00 -6.10 12.93
N GLY A 29 -5.38 -4.87 13.26
CA GLY A 29 -6.31 -4.59 14.36
C GLY A 29 -7.61 -5.40 14.26
N ALA A 30 -8.37 -5.46 15.34
CA ALA A 30 -9.69 -6.07 15.33
C ALA A 30 -10.52 -5.55 14.16
N ALA A 31 -11.37 -6.41 13.57
CA ALA A 31 -12.28 -5.98 12.52
C ALA A 31 -13.11 -4.78 13.00
N PRO A 32 -13.33 -3.76 12.16
CA PRO A 32 -14.19 -2.65 12.51
C PRO A 32 -15.61 -3.17 12.77
N PRO A 33 -16.43 -2.46 13.57
CA PRO A 33 -17.82 -2.82 13.80
C PRO A 33 -18.55 -3.01 12.47
N ASP A 34 -19.36 -4.06 12.36
CA ASP A 34 -20.20 -4.27 11.19
C ASP A 34 -21.37 -3.27 11.16
N MET A 35 -22.14 -3.28 10.06
CA MET A 35 -23.28 -2.39 9.89
C MET A 35 -24.35 -2.59 10.97
N GLN A 36 -24.52 -3.84 11.51
CA GLN A 36 -25.52 -4.14 12.52
C GLN A 36 -25.28 -3.43 13.85
N ALA A 37 -24.00 -3.22 14.22
CA ALA A 37 -23.63 -2.46 15.41
C ALA A 37 -24.10 -0.99 15.36
N TRP A 38 -24.30 -0.44 14.16
CA TRP A 38 -24.70 0.95 13.95
C TRP A 38 -26.22 1.12 13.75
N LEU A 39 -26.97 0.04 13.44
CA LEU A 39 -28.42 0.11 13.16
C LEU A 39 -29.28 0.29 14.42
N ASN A 40 -28.79 -0.07 15.59
CA ASN A 40 -29.56 -0.06 16.86
C ASN A 40 -28.93 0.85 17.92
N PRO A 41 -28.98 2.16 17.77
CA PRO A 41 -28.55 3.07 18.83
C PRO A 41 -29.58 3.11 19.97
N GLU A 42 -29.12 2.84 21.19
CA GLU A 42 -29.98 2.84 22.38
C GLU A 42 -30.26 4.26 22.92
N ARG A 43 -31.50 4.79 22.78
CA ARG A 43 -32.00 5.98 23.50
C ARG A 43 -33.53 6.22 23.40
N PRO A 44 -34.18 6.89 24.39
CA PRO A 44 -35.65 7.13 24.44
C PRO A 44 -36.13 8.44 23.75
N ARG A 45 -37.40 8.53 23.42
CA ARG A 45 -38.12 9.34 22.41
C ARG A 45 -38.58 10.77 22.73
N PRO A 46 -38.89 11.58 21.67
CA PRO A 46 -40.15 12.33 21.48
C PRO A 46 -40.71 12.43 20.04
N ASP A 47 -41.89 13.10 19.82
CA ASP A 47 -42.79 12.99 18.66
C ASP A 47 -42.48 13.91 17.46
N GLY A 48 -42.66 13.40 16.21
CA GLY A 48 -42.77 14.15 14.97
C GLY A 48 -41.43 14.55 14.28
N ILE A 49 -41.23 14.10 13.01
CA ILE A 49 -40.02 14.44 12.22
C ILE A 49 -40.18 15.79 11.56
N SER A 50 -39.37 16.81 11.95
CA SER A 50 -39.21 18.04 11.20
C SER A 50 -38.26 17.87 10.01
N GLN A 51 -38.33 18.76 9.00
CA GLN A 51 -37.42 18.76 7.84
C GLN A 51 -35.96 18.78 8.27
N THR A 52 -35.60 19.59 9.24
CA THR A 52 -34.24 19.67 9.79
C THR A 52 -33.80 18.36 10.40
N ARG A 53 -34.69 17.71 11.19
CA ARG A 53 -34.39 16.42 11.82
C ARG A 53 -34.19 15.33 10.77
N TRP A 54 -35.01 15.30 9.74
CA TRP A 54 -34.87 14.36 8.62
C TRP A 54 -33.50 14.51 7.92
N GLN A 55 -33.08 15.75 7.63
CA GLN A 55 -31.76 16.02 7.03
C GLN A 55 -30.63 15.56 7.95
N MET A 56 -30.70 15.91 9.25
CA MET A 56 -29.68 15.48 10.23
C MET A 56 -29.54 13.96 10.31
N LEU A 57 -30.65 13.22 10.33
CA LEU A 57 -30.64 11.75 10.34
C LEU A 57 -30.06 11.19 9.05
N THR A 58 -30.42 11.74 7.90
CA THR A 58 -29.94 11.33 6.60
C THR A 58 -28.42 11.55 6.47
N ASP A 59 -27.94 12.75 6.81
CA ASP A 59 -26.54 13.11 6.70
C ASP A 59 -25.68 12.32 7.71
N ALA A 60 -26.13 12.20 8.93
CA ALA A 60 -25.44 11.45 9.96
C ALA A 60 -25.40 9.93 9.65
N GLY A 61 -26.54 9.35 9.25
CA GLY A 61 -26.63 7.94 8.86
C GLY A 61 -25.73 7.65 7.66
N LYS A 62 -25.79 8.49 6.63
CA LYS A 62 -24.93 8.34 5.44
C LYS A 62 -23.44 8.45 5.78
N THR A 63 -23.06 9.43 6.60
CA THR A 63 -21.65 9.62 6.99
C THR A 63 -21.12 8.46 7.83
N LEU A 64 -21.90 7.98 8.80
CA LEU A 64 -21.54 6.81 9.61
C LEU A 64 -21.46 5.55 8.75
N GLY A 65 -22.45 5.34 7.90
CA GLY A 65 -22.48 4.22 6.97
C GLY A 65 -21.24 4.23 6.07
N PHE A 66 -20.90 5.37 5.48
CA PHE A 66 -19.71 5.51 4.63
C PHE A 66 -18.42 5.16 5.38
N ARG A 67 -18.23 5.72 6.58
CA ARG A 67 -17.04 5.42 7.40
C ARG A 67 -16.96 3.95 7.79
N GLY A 68 -18.07 3.36 8.26
CA GLY A 68 -18.15 1.96 8.64
C GLY A 68 -17.90 1.02 7.47
N GLY A 69 -18.62 1.24 6.36
CA GLY A 69 -18.48 0.42 5.15
C GLY A 69 -17.08 0.49 4.55
N LYS A 70 -16.48 1.70 4.51
CA LYS A 70 -15.11 1.90 4.06
C LYS A 70 -14.10 1.15 4.96
N ALA A 71 -14.22 1.26 6.27
CA ALA A 71 -13.31 0.62 7.22
C ALA A 71 -13.42 -0.90 7.19
N GLN A 72 -14.64 -1.43 7.14
CA GLN A 72 -14.88 -2.88 7.01
C GLN A 72 -14.26 -3.40 5.71
N ARG A 73 -14.54 -2.74 4.58
CA ARG A 73 -14.00 -3.17 3.30
C ARG A 73 -12.48 -3.06 3.24
N ALA A 74 -11.90 -1.99 3.78
CA ALA A 74 -10.46 -1.84 3.90
C ALA A 74 -9.81 -2.97 4.72
N TRP A 75 -10.48 -3.43 5.78
CA TRP A 75 -10.03 -4.58 6.56
C TRP A 75 -10.08 -5.88 5.72
N GLU A 76 -11.18 -6.17 5.03
CA GLU A 76 -11.32 -7.33 4.14
C GLU A 76 -10.22 -7.34 3.07
N LEU A 77 -10.00 -6.19 2.41
CA LEU A 77 -8.97 -6.03 1.38
C LEU A 77 -7.57 -6.24 1.95
N THR A 78 -7.30 -5.71 3.14
CA THR A 78 -6.01 -5.90 3.83
C THR A 78 -5.74 -7.37 4.13
N GLN A 79 -6.76 -8.13 4.59
CA GLN A 79 -6.65 -9.58 4.79
C GLN A 79 -6.35 -10.31 3.46
N ALA A 80 -7.06 -9.97 2.40
CA ALA A 80 -6.85 -10.55 1.08
C ALA A 80 -5.45 -10.28 0.51
N LEU A 81 -4.91 -9.07 0.74
CA LEU A 81 -3.54 -8.71 0.36
C LEU A 81 -2.50 -9.47 1.19
N ASN A 82 -2.70 -9.59 2.50
CA ASN A 82 -1.80 -10.33 3.37
C ASN A 82 -1.78 -11.83 3.03
N ALA A 83 -2.91 -12.42 2.64
CA ALA A 83 -2.96 -13.80 2.17
C ALA A 83 -2.13 -14.03 0.89
N ARG A 84 -1.84 -12.97 0.12
CA ARG A 84 -1.01 -12.99 -1.09
C ARG A 84 0.38 -12.37 -0.89
N GLU A 85 0.83 -12.22 0.35
CA GLU A 85 2.07 -11.53 0.69
C GLU A 85 3.29 -12.05 -0.07
N SER A 86 3.47 -13.36 -0.13
CA SER A 86 4.62 -13.99 -0.82
C SER A 86 4.65 -13.62 -2.31
N THR A 87 3.51 -13.67 -2.96
CA THR A 87 3.37 -13.30 -4.38
C THR A 87 3.65 -11.81 -4.60
N LEU A 88 3.08 -10.94 -3.75
CA LEU A 88 3.27 -9.50 -3.86
C LEU A 88 4.72 -9.09 -3.58
N ASN A 89 5.39 -9.74 -2.62
CA ASN A 89 6.81 -9.52 -2.34
C ASN A 89 7.71 -9.98 -3.50
N ALA A 90 7.34 -11.04 -4.22
CA ALA A 90 8.07 -11.50 -5.40
C ALA A 90 7.85 -10.60 -6.62
N LEU A 91 6.62 -10.10 -6.82
CA LEU A 91 6.28 -9.23 -7.96
C LEU A 91 6.85 -7.81 -7.81
N TYR A 92 6.87 -7.28 -6.59
CA TYR A 92 7.28 -5.90 -6.29
C TYR A 92 8.46 -5.88 -5.32
N ASP A 93 9.57 -6.48 -5.74
CA ASP A 93 10.83 -6.45 -4.98
C ASP A 93 11.63 -5.18 -5.33
N PHE A 94 11.62 -4.21 -4.43
CA PHE A 94 12.37 -2.96 -4.61
C PHE A 94 13.84 -3.07 -4.24
N ARG A 95 14.28 -4.13 -3.56
CA ARG A 95 15.67 -4.29 -3.08
C ARG A 95 16.70 -4.20 -4.21
N PRO A 96 16.51 -4.88 -5.37
CA PRO A 96 17.48 -4.80 -6.47
C PRO A 96 17.53 -3.43 -7.15
N LEU A 97 16.53 -2.57 -6.92
CA LEU A 97 16.47 -1.24 -7.51
C LEU A 97 17.24 -0.19 -6.70
N ILE A 98 17.48 -0.46 -5.41
CA ILE A 98 18.16 0.50 -4.53
C ILE A 98 19.64 0.56 -4.88
N SER A 99 20.15 1.78 -5.03
CA SER A 99 21.57 1.99 -5.29
C SER A 99 22.44 1.60 -4.09
N PRO A 100 23.76 1.32 -4.30
CA PRO A 100 24.69 1.09 -3.19
C PRO A 100 24.79 2.28 -2.23
N GLU A 101 24.52 3.50 -2.72
CA GLU A 101 24.52 4.72 -1.91
C GLU A 101 23.23 4.89 -1.08
N GLY A 102 22.22 4.01 -1.29
CA GLY A 102 20.99 3.95 -0.50
C GLY A 102 19.85 4.84 -1.03
N TRP A 103 19.86 5.20 -2.31
CA TRP A 103 18.73 5.91 -2.92
C TRP A 103 17.88 4.99 -3.80
N LEU A 104 16.58 5.24 -3.78
CA LEU A 104 15.59 4.61 -4.65
C LEU A 104 15.54 5.38 -5.98
N PRO A 105 15.49 4.71 -7.14
CA PRO A 105 15.50 5.36 -8.45
C PRO A 105 14.35 6.36 -8.64
N PRO A 106 14.54 7.32 -9.56
CA PRO A 106 13.42 8.14 -10.01
C PRO A 106 12.40 7.29 -10.74
N VAL A 107 11.15 7.71 -10.72
CA VAL A 107 10.07 7.10 -11.49
C VAL A 107 10.00 7.80 -12.84
N VAL A 108 10.31 7.07 -13.89
CA VAL A 108 10.21 7.54 -15.28
C VAL A 108 8.92 6.99 -15.89
N ASP A 109 8.16 7.86 -16.51
CA ASP A 109 6.98 7.51 -17.30
C ASP A 109 7.30 7.59 -18.79
N GLU A 110 6.68 6.70 -19.59
CA GLU A 110 6.82 6.67 -21.04
C GLU A 110 5.46 6.80 -21.68
N ALA A 111 5.28 7.82 -22.51
CA ALA A 111 4.14 7.97 -23.39
C ALA A 111 4.56 7.73 -24.86
N GLN A 112 3.71 7.06 -25.62
CA GLN A 112 3.91 6.78 -27.05
C GLN A 112 2.89 7.55 -27.87
N ASP A 113 3.27 7.89 -29.10
CA ASP A 113 2.43 8.56 -30.09
C ASP A 113 1.71 9.80 -29.55
N VAL A 114 2.47 10.65 -28.85
CA VAL A 114 1.96 11.86 -28.22
C VAL A 114 1.75 12.93 -29.27
N ALA A 115 0.52 13.45 -29.38
CA ALA A 115 0.19 14.61 -30.18
C ALA A 115 -0.21 15.80 -29.30
N HIS A 116 0.42 16.94 -29.52
CA HIS A 116 0.01 18.21 -28.94
C HIS A 116 -0.54 19.10 -30.04
N ILE A 117 -1.83 19.43 -29.93
CA ILE A 117 -2.57 20.17 -30.94
C ILE A 117 -2.97 21.54 -30.36
N THR A 118 -2.56 22.58 -31.06
CA THR A 118 -3.04 23.95 -30.87
C THR A 118 -3.79 24.41 -32.11
N PRO A 119 -4.53 25.52 -32.11
CA PRO A 119 -5.22 26.02 -33.31
C PRO A 119 -4.30 26.16 -34.53
N ASP A 120 -3.04 26.48 -34.34
CA ASP A 120 -2.09 26.81 -35.40
C ASP A 120 -0.97 25.79 -35.60
N GLN A 121 -0.92 24.73 -34.76
CA GLN A 121 0.21 23.79 -34.80
C GLN A 121 -0.19 22.39 -34.31
N ILE A 122 0.27 21.37 -35.01
CA ILE A 122 0.29 19.99 -34.55
C ILE A 122 1.74 19.56 -34.33
N ARG A 123 2.07 19.14 -33.12
CA ARG A 123 3.38 18.58 -32.77
C ARG A 123 3.19 17.12 -32.36
N THR A 124 3.86 16.21 -33.05
CA THR A 124 3.81 14.79 -32.77
C THR A 124 5.16 14.28 -32.27
N SER A 125 5.15 13.35 -31.36
CA SER A 125 6.35 12.68 -30.85
C SER A 125 6.06 11.19 -30.70
N SER A 126 6.95 10.35 -31.27
CA SER A 126 6.79 8.89 -31.19
C SER A 126 6.90 8.37 -29.76
N LYS A 127 7.80 8.98 -28.97
CA LYS A 127 7.99 8.65 -27.54
C LYS A 127 8.36 9.89 -26.75
N VAL A 128 7.80 9.98 -25.57
CA VAL A 128 8.11 11.01 -24.58
C VAL A 128 8.39 10.34 -23.25
N TRP A 129 9.55 10.60 -22.67
CA TRP A 129 9.90 10.17 -21.32
C TRP A 129 9.88 11.36 -20.39
N SER A 130 9.32 11.14 -19.18
CA SER A 130 9.28 12.17 -18.14
C SER A 130 9.61 11.58 -16.78
N ILE A 131 10.38 12.31 -15.99
CA ILE A 131 10.63 11.97 -14.58
C ILE A 131 9.45 12.51 -13.78
N ILE A 132 8.54 11.63 -13.37
CA ILE A 132 7.34 12.02 -12.60
C ILE A 132 7.59 12.08 -11.08
N ARG A 133 8.67 11.42 -10.62
CA ARG A 133 9.18 11.53 -9.25
C ARG A 133 10.70 11.43 -9.27
N PRO A 134 11.41 12.32 -8.56
CA PRO A 134 12.86 12.21 -8.43
C PRO A 134 13.27 11.03 -7.55
N GLU A 135 14.52 10.65 -7.64
CA GLU A 135 15.17 9.73 -6.71
C GLU A 135 15.15 10.28 -5.29
N ARG A 136 15.25 9.38 -4.32
CA ARG A 136 15.25 9.74 -2.90
C ARG A 136 16.00 8.72 -2.06
N PHE A 137 16.63 9.16 -0.98
CA PHE A 137 17.18 8.23 0.00
C PHE A 137 16.08 7.43 0.69
N VAL A 138 16.41 6.17 0.97
CA VAL A 138 15.55 5.28 1.75
C VAL A 138 16.40 4.57 2.80
N SER A 139 15.91 4.52 4.03
CA SER A 139 16.56 3.79 5.12
C SER A 139 16.30 2.30 5.02
N ASN A 140 15.10 1.93 4.61
CA ASN A 140 14.67 0.55 4.39
C ASN A 140 14.05 0.41 3.00
N PRO A 141 14.23 -0.74 2.33
CA PRO A 141 13.54 -1.02 1.10
C PRO A 141 12.03 -0.89 1.28
N PRO A 142 11.33 -0.08 0.47
CA PRO A 142 9.90 -0.03 0.54
C PRO A 142 9.30 -1.37 0.05
N GLY A 143 8.12 -1.71 0.56
CA GLY A 143 7.36 -2.85 0.09
C GLY A 143 6.02 -2.40 -0.52
N TRP A 144 5.30 -3.32 -1.13
CA TRP A 144 3.98 -3.07 -1.71
C TRP A 144 2.99 -2.42 -0.72
N ARG A 145 3.12 -2.72 0.59
CA ARG A 145 2.29 -2.13 1.65
C ARG A 145 2.36 -0.61 1.71
N ASN A 146 3.51 -0.03 1.38
CA ASN A 146 3.68 1.42 1.36
C ASN A 146 2.80 2.12 0.31
N TRP A 147 2.33 1.38 -0.69
CA TRP A 147 1.39 1.85 -1.70
C TRP A 147 -0.02 1.35 -1.42
N LEU A 148 -0.22 0.02 -1.36
CA LEU A 148 -1.56 -0.59 -1.39
C LEU A 148 -2.41 -0.26 -0.17
N LEU A 149 -1.80 -0.11 1.01
CA LEU A 149 -2.54 0.19 2.24
C LEU A 149 -2.78 1.69 2.47
N ARG A 150 -2.30 2.54 1.57
CA ARG A 150 -2.48 3.99 1.72
C ARG A 150 -3.96 4.37 1.58
N GLY A 151 -4.50 5.10 2.57
CA GLY A 151 -5.90 5.51 2.58
C GLY A 151 -6.92 4.41 2.90
N LEU A 152 -6.45 3.18 3.19
CA LEU A 152 -7.27 2.05 3.64
C LEU A 152 -7.20 1.94 5.17
N ALA A 153 -7.85 2.89 5.86
CA ALA A 153 -7.98 2.82 7.32
C ALA A 153 -8.98 1.72 7.71
N THR A 154 -8.55 0.79 8.55
CA THR A 154 -9.36 -0.35 9.02
C THR A 154 -10.14 -0.05 10.30
N THR A 155 -10.04 1.16 10.81
CA THR A 155 -10.75 1.61 12.00
C THR A 155 -11.72 2.73 11.64
N ALA A 156 -12.95 2.61 12.10
CA ALA A 156 -13.96 3.67 12.03
C ALA A 156 -14.28 4.13 13.44
N THR A 157 -14.00 5.40 13.73
CA THR A 157 -14.45 6.03 14.98
C THR A 157 -15.66 6.89 14.67
N PRO A 158 -16.80 6.69 15.39
CA PRO A 158 -17.94 7.60 15.27
C PRO A 158 -17.49 9.01 15.63
N GLY A 159 -17.81 9.97 14.76
CA GLY A 159 -17.65 11.38 15.07
C GLY A 159 -18.88 11.94 15.80
N SER A 160 -19.10 13.24 15.65
CA SER A 160 -20.32 13.91 16.18
C SER A 160 -21.62 13.35 15.58
N GLU A 161 -21.57 12.71 14.43
CA GLU A 161 -22.71 12.06 13.78
C GLU A 161 -23.32 10.94 14.63
N GLY A 162 -22.53 10.27 15.46
CA GLY A 162 -23.00 9.26 16.41
C GLY A 162 -23.88 9.79 17.53
N LEU A 163 -23.99 11.13 17.67
CA LEU A 163 -24.93 11.77 18.61
C LEU A 163 -26.34 11.90 18.04
N VAL A 164 -26.52 11.75 16.73
CA VAL A 164 -27.82 11.81 16.05
C VAL A 164 -28.41 10.39 16.04
N VAL A 165 -29.38 10.16 16.91
CA VAL A 165 -30.00 8.86 17.14
C VAL A 165 -31.48 8.91 16.74
N PRO A 166 -32.01 7.94 15.97
CA PRO A 166 -33.44 7.88 15.66
C PRO A 166 -34.25 7.61 16.92
N GLU A 167 -35.36 8.35 17.09
CA GLU A 167 -36.18 8.37 18.29
C GLU A 167 -37.49 7.56 18.13
N ASP A 168 -37.93 7.34 16.88
CA ASP A 168 -39.12 6.57 16.55
C ASP A 168 -38.92 5.65 15.34
N SER A 169 -39.93 4.89 14.95
CA SER A 169 -39.85 3.94 13.83
C SER A 169 -39.68 4.62 12.47
N ALA A 170 -40.27 5.78 12.27
CA ALA A 170 -40.16 6.52 11.01
C ALA A 170 -38.75 7.12 10.86
N GLN A 171 -38.19 7.72 11.91
CA GLN A 171 -36.82 8.17 11.95
C GLN A 171 -35.83 7.01 11.75
N ARG A 172 -36.11 5.85 12.31
CA ARG A 172 -35.31 4.66 12.14
C ARG A 172 -35.25 4.20 10.70
N GLN A 173 -36.35 4.21 9.99
CA GLN A 173 -36.37 3.86 8.56
C GLN A 173 -35.50 4.81 7.73
N VAL A 174 -35.61 6.13 7.94
CA VAL A 174 -34.75 7.12 7.28
C VAL A 174 -33.29 6.88 7.59
N TRP A 175 -32.97 6.57 8.86
CA TRP A 175 -31.62 6.26 9.30
C TRP A 175 -31.05 5.00 8.63
N GLU A 176 -31.81 3.91 8.60
CA GLU A 176 -31.40 2.62 8.00
C GLU A 176 -31.15 2.76 6.50
N GLU A 177 -32.02 3.46 5.79
CA GLU A 177 -31.84 3.74 4.36
C GLU A 177 -30.56 4.56 4.10
N ALA A 178 -30.38 5.65 4.85
CA ALA A 178 -29.22 6.51 4.74
C ALA A 178 -27.92 5.79 5.10
N LEU A 179 -27.92 5.02 6.18
CA LEU A 179 -26.78 4.25 6.65
C LEU A 179 -26.41 3.14 5.65
N SER A 180 -27.40 2.41 5.13
CA SER A 180 -27.17 1.36 4.11
C SER A 180 -26.58 1.93 2.84
N LYS A 181 -27.09 3.08 2.37
CA LYS A 181 -26.56 3.78 1.21
C LYS A 181 -25.12 4.23 1.44
N GLY A 182 -24.86 4.89 2.57
CA GLY A 182 -23.51 5.31 2.95
C GLY A 182 -22.54 4.13 3.06
N TRP A 183 -23.01 3.01 3.65
CA TRP A 183 -22.22 1.80 3.78
C TRP A 183 -21.75 1.26 2.44
N GLN A 184 -22.65 1.16 1.47
CA GLN A 184 -22.32 0.72 0.11
C GLN A 184 -21.35 1.67 -0.57
N GLU A 185 -21.61 2.99 -0.52
CA GLU A 185 -20.70 4.01 -1.05
C GLU A 185 -19.30 3.94 -0.41
N GLY A 186 -19.23 3.66 0.90
CA GLY A 186 -17.98 3.48 1.64
C GLY A 186 -17.18 2.26 1.16
N ARG A 187 -17.85 1.13 0.95
CA ARG A 187 -17.22 -0.08 0.41
C ARG A 187 -16.65 0.14 -0.99
N GLU A 188 -17.44 0.74 -1.88
CA GLU A 188 -17.01 1.10 -3.24
C GLU A 188 -15.81 2.05 -3.22
N ASN A 189 -15.81 3.03 -2.32
CA ASN A 189 -14.68 3.95 -2.16
C ASN A 189 -13.39 3.22 -1.72
N ALA A 190 -13.48 2.21 -0.85
CA ALA A 190 -12.32 1.40 -0.47
C ALA A 190 -11.77 0.60 -1.66
N ASP A 191 -12.65 0.00 -2.49
CA ASP A 191 -12.26 -0.72 -3.70
C ASP A 191 -11.57 0.22 -4.71
N MET A 192 -12.16 1.39 -4.99
CA MET A 192 -11.55 2.40 -5.87
C MET A 192 -10.19 2.91 -5.33
N THR A 193 -10.08 3.05 -4.00
CA THR A 193 -8.82 3.43 -3.36
C THR A 193 -7.74 2.38 -3.60
N LEU A 194 -8.07 1.09 -3.43
CA LEU A 194 -7.13 0.01 -3.70
C LEU A 194 -6.73 -0.06 -5.17
N GLU A 195 -7.67 0.10 -6.09
CA GLU A 195 -7.40 0.13 -7.53
C GLU A 195 -6.44 1.26 -7.91
N ALA A 196 -6.70 2.47 -7.44
CA ALA A 196 -5.80 3.62 -7.65
C ALA A 196 -4.40 3.38 -7.06
N ASN A 197 -4.32 2.76 -5.89
CA ASN A 197 -3.07 2.40 -5.24
C ASN A 197 -2.31 1.33 -6.02
N MET A 198 -3.00 0.33 -6.57
CA MET A 198 -2.40 -0.72 -7.41
C MET A 198 -1.83 -0.14 -8.71
N ASN A 199 -2.59 0.73 -9.35
CA ASN A 199 -2.15 1.44 -10.54
C ASN A 199 -0.91 2.29 -10.26
N GLN A 200 -0.89 2.99 -9.12
CA GLN A 200 0.25 3.77 -8.68
C GLN A 200 1.48 2.89 -8.37
N LEU A 201 1.31 1.79 -7.64
CA LEU A 201 2.39 0.84 -7.35
C LEU A 201 3.01 0.29 -8.65
N THR A 202 2.16 -0.16 -9.57
CA THR A 202 2.61 -0.72 -10.85
C THR A 202 3.35 0.30 -11.69
N ARG A 203 2.82 1.52 -11.79
CA ARG A 203 3.47 2.63 -12.50
C ARG A 203 4.82 2.97 -11.88
N ASP A 204 4.88 3.14 -10.57
CA ASP A 204 6.09 3.51 -9.86
C ASP A 204 7.18 2.44 -10.00
N TYR A 205 6.81 1.16 -9.82
CA TYR A 205 7.74 0.05 -9.96
C TYR A 205 8.28 -0.08 -11.38
N ARG A 206 7.40 -0.04 -12.38
CA ARG A 206 7.78 -0.06 -13.80
C ARG A 206 8.65 1.14 -14.18
N GLY A 207 8.30 2.33 -13.68
CA GLY A 207 9.05 3.54 -13.93
C GLY A 207 10.48 3.51 -13.37
N MET A 208 10.68 2.91 -12.20
CA MET A 208 12.02 2.69 -11.63
C MET A 208 12.82 1.64 -12.43
N MET A 209 12.16 0.60 -12.92
CA MET A 209 12.80 -0.38 -13.83
C MET A 209 13.17 0.28 -15.16
N LEU A 210 12.28 1.11 -15.71
CA LEU A 210 12.54 1.86 -16.95
C LEU A 210 13.73 2.82 -16.79
N TYR A 211 13.83 3.51 -15.64
CA TYR A 211 15.04 4.31 -15.33
C TYR A 211 16.31 3.46 -15.45
N SER A 212 16.33 2.27 -14.85
CA SER A 212 17.49 1.37 -14.90
C SER A 212 17.85 0.96 -16.34
N LEU A 213 16.84 0.77 -17.19
CA LEU A 213 17.02 0.47 -18.60
C LEU A 213 17.61 1.67 -19.36
N LEU A 214 16.98 2.85 -19.21
CA LEU A 214 17.43 4.09 -19.87
C LEU A 214 18.83 4.51 -19.43
N TRP A 215 19.18 4.30 -18.15
CA TRP A 215 20.53 4.55 -17.67
C TRP A 215 21.58 3.65 -18.35
N ARG A 216 21.29 2.35 -18.49
CA ARG A 216 22.20 1.43 -19.23
C ARG A 216 22.38 1.85 -20.68
N GLN A 217 21.36 2.44 -21.27
CA GLN A 217 21.39 2.97 -22.62
C GLN A 217 22.07 4.36 -22.72
N GLY A 218 22.47 4.96 -21.58
CA GLY A 218 23.06 6.30 -21.57
C GLY A 218 22.06 7.42 -21.87
N MET A 219 20.77 7.14 -21.82
CA MET A 219 19.71 8.12 -22.10
C MET A 219 19.34 8.97 -20.89
N ILE A 220 19.72 8.54 -19.70
CA ILE A 220 19.51 9.26 -18.43
C ILE A 220 20.77 9.14 -17.58
N SER A 221 21.12 10.19 -16.85
CA SER A 221 22.26 10.20 -15.93
C SER A 221 21.93 9.55 -14.60
N ARG A 222 22.96 9.16 -13.84
CA ARG A 222 22.83 8.86 -12.42
C ARG A 222 22.83 10.14 -11.60
N PRO A 223 22.12 10.19 -10.47
CA PRO A 223 22.30 11.26 -9.50
C PRO A 223 23.70 11.19 -8.88
N GLU A 224 24.25 12.34 -8.55
CA GLU A 224 25.52 12.43 -7.81
C GLU A 224 25.23 12.57 -6.32
N VAL A 225 25.91 11.76 -5.52
CA VAL A 225 25.81 11.76 -4.06
C VAL A 225 27.13 12.26 -3.47
N SER A 226 27.04 13.26 -2.61
CA SER A 226 28.14 13.59 -1.70
C SER A 226 27.97 12.78 -0.42
N ASP A 227 29.08 12.25 0.04
CA ASP A 227 29.16 11.49 1.30
C ASP A 227 30.22 12.17 2.18
N GLN A 228 29.80 12.69 3.33
CA GLN A 228 30.65 13.34 4.30
C GLN A 228 30.52 12.59 5.63
N GLN A 229 31.65 12.14 6.14
CA GLN A 229 31.71 11.48 7.43
C GLN A 229 32.45 12.39 8.42
N GLN A 230 31.85 12.61 9.58
CA GLN A 230 32.47 13.32 10.69
C GLN A 230 32.62 12.33 11.85
N THR A 231 33.84 12.31 12.42
CA THR A 231 34.17 11.35 13.50
C THR A 231 33.39 11.66 14.77
N VAL A 232 33.24 12.94 15.08
CA VAL A 232 32.55 13.42 16.28
C VAL A 232 31.84 14.74 15.94
N THR A 233 30.56 14.82 16.27
CA THR A 233 29.75 16.04 16.21
C THR A 233 28.91 16.18 17.47
N GLY A 234 28.40 17.36 17.75
CA GLY A 234 27.47 17.53 18.88
C GLY A 234 27.52 18.91 19.54
N THR A 235 26.89 18.94 20.67
CA THR A 235 26.86 20.12 21.57
C THR A 235 27.33 19.69 22.96
N GLY A 236 27.48 20.62 23.91
CA GLY A 236 27.85 20.29 25.29
C GLY A 236 26.88 19.30 26.00
N GLN A 237 25.70 19.09 25.45
CA GLN A 237 24.67 18.18 25.99
C GLN A 237 24.41 16.95 25.13
N LYS A 238 24.97 16.86 23.90
CA LYS A 238 24.75 15.77 22.97
C LYS A 238 26.04 15.49 22.20
N LEU A 239 26.54 14.27 22.30
CA LEU A 239 27.66 13.75 21.53
C LEU A 239 27.17 12.78 20.50
N VAL A 240 27.58 12.96 19.25
CA VAL A 240 27.29 12.04 18.12
C VAL A 240 28.62 11.57 17.57
N THR A 241 28.84 10.27 17.52
CA THR A 241 30.04 9.66 16.96
C THR A 241 29.70 8.94 15.65
N GLY A 242 30.59 9.05 14.66
CA GLY A 242 30.37 8.42 13.34
C GLY A 242 29.25 9.05 12.51
N ASP A 243 29.04 10.35 12.65
CA ASP A 243 28.03 11.10 11.89
C ASP A 243 28.36 11.05 10.39
N ARG A 244 27.41 10.61 9.58
CA ARG A 244 27.55 10.46 8.14
C ARG A 244 26.41 11.15 7.43
N VAL A 245 26.74 12.19 6.67
CA VAL A 245 25.78 12.97 5.89
C VAL A 245 25.93 12.63 4.41
N ARG A 246 24.88 12.05 3.84
CA ARG A 246 24.75 11.84 2.38
C ARG A 246 23.77 12.85 1.81
N ARG A 247 24.14 13.49 0.70
CA ARG A 247 23.30 14.47 0.01
C ARG A 247 23.31 14.21 -1.50
N LEU A 248 22.16 14.30 -2.13
CA LEU A 248 22.04 14.37 -3.58
C LEU A 248 22.55 15.73 -4.02
N LYS A 249 23.63 15.77 -4.79
CA LYS A 249 24.19 17.00 -5.39
C LYS A 249 23.48 17.34 -6.68
N THR A 250 23.31 16.34 -7.54
CA THR A 250 22.61 16.47 -8.79
C THR A 250 21.56 15.38 -8.89
N HIS A 251 20.46 15.69 -9.56
CA HIS A 251 19.39 14.74 -9.86
C HIS A 251 19.62 14.03 -11.18
N ALA A 252 18.97 12.89 -11.37
CA ALA A 252 18.94 12.22 -12.66
C ALA A 252 18.33 13.14 -13.73
N ALA A 253 18.98 13.23 -14.89
CA ALA A 253 18.56 14.07 -16.01
C ALA A 253 18.70 13.31 -17.33
N PHE A 254 17.82 13.59 -18.30
CA PHE A 254 17.90 13.00 -19.62
C PHE A 254 19.10 13.54 -20.41
N GLU A 255 19.77 12.64 -21.13
CA GLU A 255 20.81 13.00 -22.08
C GLU A 255 20.19 13.40 -23.42
N LEU A 256 20.35 14.66 -23.79
CA LEU A 256 19.75 15.22 -25.02
C LEU A 256 20.55 14.92 -26.27
N GLN A 257 21.84 14.56 -26.12
CA GLN A 257 22.71 14.24 -27.27
C GLN A 257 22.56 12.76 -27.64
N LYS A 258 21.81 12.49 -28.70
CA LYS A 258 21.56 11.13 -29.19
C LYS A 258 22.85 10.34 -29.51
N SER A 259 23.93 11.00 -29.86
CA SER A 259 25.24 10.39 -30.11
C SER A 259 25.87 9.74 -28.88
N ARG A 260 25.43 10.09 -27.68
CA ARG A 260 25.88 9.51 -26.42
C ARG A 260 25.02 8.30 -25.98
N TRP A 261 23.91 8.05 -26.66
CA TRP A 261 23.07 6.92 -26.38
C TRP A 261 23.73 5.62 -26.84
N ARG A 262 23.60 4.58 -26.02
CA ARG A 262 24.12 3.25 -26.32
C ARG A 262 22.95 2.34 -26.63
N PRO A 263 22.82 1.81 -27.88
CA PRO A 263 21.75 0.88 -28.19
C PRO A 263 21.91 -0.39 -27.34
N ALA A 264 20.84 -0.90 -26.80
CA ALA A 264 20.81 -2.22 -26.17
C ALA A 264 21.01 -3.26 -27.28
N ILE A 265 22.16 -3.91 -27.31
CA ILE A 265 22.41 -5.03 -28.24
C ILE A 265 21.72 -6.24 -27.62
N ASN A 266 20.58 -6.64 -28.15
CA ASN A 266 20.03 -7.97 -27.91
C ASN A 266 20.95 -8.95 -28.64
N ALA A 267 21.89 -9.55 -27.94
CA ALA A 267 22.60 -10.71 -28.42
C ALA A 267 21.62 -11.88 -28.54
N GLN A 268 20.86 -11.91 -29.64
CA GLN A 268 20.21 -13.16 -30.05
C GLN A 268 21.37 -14.12 -30.34
N LYS A 269 21.47 -15.17 -29.52
CA LYS A 269 22.26 -16.34 -29.89
C LYS A 269 21.64 -16.94 -31.16
N THR A 270 22.16 -16.52 -32.30
CA THR A 270 21.99 -17.25 -33.55
C THR A 270 22.76 -18.56 -33.39
N GLY A 271 22.02 -19.61 -32.95
CA GLY A 271 22.49 -20.98 -33.06
C GLY A 271 22.57 -21.32 -34.53
N VAL A 272 23.74 -21.09 -35.12
CA VAL A 272 24.08 -21.67 -36.42
C VAL A 272 24.38 -23.15 -36.14
N SER A 273 23.36 -23.98 -36.35
CA SER A 273 23.57 -25.43 -36.57
C SER A 273 24.29 -25.59 -37.88
N GLY A 274 25.60 -25.74 -37.80
CA GLY A 274 26.41 -26.16 -38.94
C GLY A 274 26.12 -27.60 -39.28
N GLU A 275 25.22 -27.82 -40.24
CA GLU A 275 24.99 -29.12 -40.86
C GLU A 275 26.12 -29.34 -41.87
N SER A 276 27.13 -30.12 -41.45
CA SER A 276 28.21 -30.61 -42.27
C SER A 276 27.69 -31.76 -43.12
N THR A 277 27.29 -31.48 -44.37
CA THR A 277 27.13 -32.49 -45.42
C THR A 277 28.51 -32.78 -46.04
N GLY A 278 29.13 -33.89 -45.58
CA GLY A 278 30.30 -34.46 -46.25
C GLY A 278 29.87 -35.16 -47.55
N PRO A 279 30.68 -35.08 -48.65
CA PRO A 279 30.38 -35.76 -49.87
C PRO A 279 30.74 -37.24 -49.79
N THR A 280 29.78 -38.09 -50.11
CA THR A 280 29.95 -39.52 -50.41
C THR A 280 30.65 -39.72 -51.76
N ARG A 281 31.63 -40.58 -51.73
CA ARG A 281 32.17 -41.25 -52.91
C ARG A 281 32.11 -42.76 -52.66
#